data_cac6284bfc4a6d4df600a70c593dc26b
#
_entry.id   cac6284bfc4a6d4df600a70c593dc26b
#
_cell.length_a   1.000
_cell.length_b   1.000
_cell.length_c   1.000
_cell.angle_alpha   90.00
_cell.angle_beta   90.00
_cell.angle_gamma   90.00
#
_symmetry.space_group_name_H-M   'P 1'
#
loop_
_entity.id
_entity.type
_entity.pdbx_description
1 polymer ?
#
loop_
_entity_poly.entity_id
_entity_poly.type
_entity_poly.pdbx_seq_one_letter_code
_entity_poly.pdbx_strand_id
1 'polypeptide(L)'
;MKYIFLAKEYDLVVGDRFELFYRGIICMHNPYFYQIKVSCAKGNPLPRYYTFTPKPTDVGSYELTVSLIDNNLTVVEEAKTTINVHMPIKSKQKLNVLCFGDSITFNGVWPSEGYRRFSSEGGIPEGNGFKNCLNMLGTCKKEVDGETIGYEGYGSWTWRSYATNDNVSMTSPVWINVESHSFDENDQHSIWKNNNMLWVLESILPNKLKFKRGQGNNTPSPKINDVFEHVEGGFHFEDIKVKGYEFELSNPFWNKEINDIDIKRYINNFNEDKLDLVYVLLTWNGLYIPYNTNFRHHLDYAEYILRKIHNDFPNAHITILGIQICSVNGGIASNYGASGPYSDTFGTITTAFNYNEQLEALALSDEFKGYCRYVDTKAMFDSEYNMPQVATKVNARSNITEMIGTNGVHPSMDGYLQLGDVFYRALIRDINDLNR
;
A
#
# COMPACT_ATOMS: atom_id res chain seq x y z
N MET A 1 -16.65 -18.43 -17.94
CA MET A 1 -16.30 -17.69 -16.70
C MET A 1 -14.79 -17.81 -16.60
N LYS A 2 -14.07 -16.74 -16.33
CA LYS A 2 -12.60 -16.74 -16.15
C LYS A 2 -12.29 -17.14 -14.71
N TYR A 3 -11.41 -18.09 -14.51
CA TYR A 3 -10.97 -18.53 -13.17
C TYR A 3 -9.54 -18.08 -12.85
N ILE A 4 -8.64 -18.05 -13.85
CA ILE A 4 -7.22 -17.71 -13.65
C ILE A 4 -6.99 -16.22 -13.95
N PHE A 5 -6.46 -15.49 -12.96
CA PHE A 5 -6.14 -14.06 -13.05
C PHE A 5 -4.65 -13.86 -12.76
N LEU A 6 -3.83 -13.97 -13.79
CA LEU A 6 -2.41 -13.63 -13.74
C LEU A 6 -2.20 -12.23 -14.29
N ALA A 7 -1.34 -11.46 -13.63
CA ALA A 7 -0.82 -10.24 -14.23
C ALA A 7 0.05 -10.55 -15.46
N LYS A 8 0.25 -9.57 -16.32
CA LYS A 8 1.07 -9.69 -17.52
C LYS A 8 2.50 -10.14 -17.20
N GLU A 9 3.04 -9.66 -16.08
CA GLU A 9 4.39 -9.99 -15.62
C GLU A 9 4.52 -9.95 -14.10
N TYR A 10 5.54 -10.63 -13.58
CA TYR A 10 5.97 -10.59 -12.19
C TYR A 10 7.48 -10.35 -12.14
N ASP A 11 7.91 -9.48 -11.23
CA ASP A 11 9.31 -9.14 -11.02
C ASP A 11 9.87 -9.92 -9.82
N LEU A 12 10.99 -10.58 -10.02
CA LEU A 12 11.73 -11.36 -9.05
C LEU A 12 13.12 -10.75 -8.88
N VAL A 13 13.68 -10.90 -7.70
CA VAL A 13 15.01 -10.38 -7.37
C VAL A 13 15.94 -11.54 -7.02
N VAL A 14 17.16 -11.50 -7.54
CA VAL A 14 18.19 -12.50 -7.23
C VAL A 14 18.43 -12.57 -5.73
N GLY A 15 18.39 -13.79 -5.19
CA GLY A 15 18.53 -14.07 -3.75
C GLY A 15 17.23 -13.94 -2.95
N ASP A 16 16.18 -13.33 -3.52
CA ASP A 16 14.90 -13.17 -2.87
C ASP A 16 13.96 -14.35 -3.19
N ARG A 17 13.28 -14.88 -2.18
CA ARG A 17 12.31 -15.95 -2.36
C ARG A 17 10.99 -15.36 -2.86
N PHE A 18 10.66 -15.66 -4.10
CA PHE A 18 9.37 -15.34 -4.70
C PHE A 18 8.34 -16.44 -4.43
N GLU A 19 7.11 -16.03 -4.15
CA GLU A 19 5.97 -16.93 -3.96
C GLU A 19 4.76 -16.38 -4.71
N LEU A 20 4.13 -17.25 -5.54
CA LEU A 20 2.90 -16.98 -6.28
C LEU A 20 1.80 -17.85 -5.70
N PHE A 21 0.93 -17.29 -4.87
CA PHE A 21 -0.10 -18.04 -4.15
C PHE A 21 -1.30 -18.34 -5.06
N TYR A 22 -1.72 -19.61 -5.09
CA TYR A 22 -2.83 -20.02 -5.96
C TYR A 22 -4.15 -19.35 -5.58
N ARG A 23 -4.40 -19.11 -4.30
CA ARG A 23 -5.58 -18.32 -3.87
C ARG A 23 -5.56 -16.88 -4.38
N GLY A 24 -4.41 -16.30 -4.61
CA GLY A 24 -4.24 -14.96 -5.17
C GLY A 24 -4.39 -14.88 -6.68
N ILE A 25 -4.43 -16.01 -7.39
CA ILE A 25 -4.52 -16.05 -8.86
C ILE A 25 -5.72 -16.84 -9.38
N ILE A 26 -6.38 -17.65 -8.53
CA ILE A 26 -7.53 -18.49 -8.91
C ILE A 26 -8.77 -18.00 -8.17
N CYS A 27 -9.68 -17.36 -8.93
CA CYS A 27 -10.94 -16.83 -8.42
C CYS A 27 -12.01 -17.92 -8.39
N MET A 28 -11.95 -18.76 -7.36
CA MET A 28 -12.91 -19.82 -7.09
C MET A 28 -13.18 -19.92 -5.59
N HIS A 29 -14.39 -20.35 -5.20
CA HIS A 29 -14.72 -20.60 -3.79
C HIS A 29 -13.73 -21.60 -3.16
N ASN A 30 -13.44 -22.69 -3.88
CA ASN A 30 -12.35 -23.60 -3.56
C ASN A 30 -11.36 -23.64 -4.73
N PRO A 31 -10.22 -22.93 -4.66
CA PRO A 31 -9.24 -22.88 -5.74
C PRO A 31 -8.60 -24.26 -6.02
N TYR A 32 -8.69 -25.20 -5.06
CA TYR A 32 -8.18 -26.56 -5.18
C TYR A 32 -9.22 -27.58 -5.69
N PHE A 33 -10.35 -27.12 -6.23
CA PHE A 33 -11.37 -27.97 -6.84
C PHE A 33 -10.85 -28.67 -8.10
N TYR A 34 -10.01 -27.98 -8.87
CA TYR A 34 -9.27 -28.53 -9.99
C TYR A 34 -7.84 -28.86 -9.59
N GLN A 35 -7.21 -29.77 -10.30
CA GLN A 35 -5.77 -29.95 -10.21
C GLN A 35 -5.09 -28.71 -10.80
N ILE A 36 -4.20 -28.10 -10.02
CA ILE A 36 -3.41 -26.94 -10.45
C ILE A 36 -2.08 -27.45 -11.00
N LYS A 37 -1.82 -27.20 -12.27
CA LYS A 37 -0.53 -27.47 -12.90
C LYS A 37 0.17 -26.16 -13.19
N VAL A 38 1.41 -26.02 -12.72
CA VAL A 38 2.27 -24.88 -13.04
C VAL A 38 3.48 -25.39 -13.81
N SER A 39 3.77 -24.75 -14.94
CA SER A 39 4.91 -25.05 -15.80
C SER A 39 5.77 -23.80 -15.97
N CYS A 40 7.03 -23.92 -15.61
CA CYS A 40 8.07 -22.91 -15.83
C CYS A 40 9.43 -23.60 -15.88
N ALA A 41 10.39 -23.05 -16.62
CA ALA A 41 11.75 -23.57 -16.69
C ALA A 41 12.52 -23.46 -15.37
N LYS A 42 12.02 -22.67 -14.43
CA LYS A 42 12.62 -22.40 -13.12
C LYS A 42 11.60 -22.58 -12.00
N GLY A 43 12.10 -22.69 -10.76
CA GLY A 43 11.26 -22.77 -9.56
C GLY A 43 10.55 -24.12 -9.38
N ASN A 44 9.65 -24.16 -8.39
CA ASN A 44 8.94 -25.37 -7.99
C ASN A 44 7.47 -25.09 -7.67
N PRO A 45 6.51 -25.84 -8.21
CA PRO A 45 5.13 -25.82 -7.74
C PRO A 45 5.02 -26.58 -6.41
N LEU A 46 4.43 -25.94 -5.42
CA LEU A 46 4.09 -26.51 -4.12
C LEU A 46 2.56 -26.56 -3.97
N PRO A 47 2.01 -27.22 -2.94
CA PRO A 47 0.55 -27.41 -2.83
C PRO A 47 -0.27 -26.10 -2.80
N ARG A 48 0.31 -24.99 -2.26
CA ARG A 48 -0.39 -23.72 -2.08
C ARG A 48 0.11 -22.59 -2.99
N TYR A 49 1.33 -22.72 -3.50
CA TYR A 49 1.99 -21.66 -4.27
C TYR A 49 3.10 -22.24 -5.16
N TYR A 50 3.44 -21.49 -6.20
CA TYR A 50 4.70 -21.68 -6.93
C TYR A 50 5.77 -20.85 -6.26
N THR A 51 7.01 -21.37 -6.15
CA THR A 51 8.13 -20.64 -5.55
C THR A 51 9.41 -20.73 -6.37
N PHE A 52 10.17 -19.64 -6.34
CA PHE A 52 11.48 -19.55 -6.98
C PHE A 52 12.40 -18.60 -6.22
N THR A 53 13.61 -19.04 -5.89
CA THR A 53 14.68 -18.18 -5.36
C THR A 53 15.78 -18.07 -6.43
N PRO A 54 15.79 -16.99 -7.22
CA PRO A 54 16.72 -16.87 -8.35
C PRO A 54 18.16 -16.72 -7.90
N LYS A 55 19.08 -17.28 -8.70
CA LYS A 55 20.53 -17.06 -8.60
C LYS A 55 20.98 -15.99 -9.61
N PRO A 56 22.21 -15.45 -9.50
CA PRO A 56 22.73 -14.49 -10.50
C PRO A 56 22.70 -14.99 -11.94
N THR A 57 22.84 -16.31 -12.15
CA THR A 57 22.75 -16.95 -13.46
C THR A 57 21.35 -17.05 -14.02
N ASP A 58 20.33 -16.70 -13.23
CA ASP A 58 18.92 -16.78 -13.63
C ASP A 58 18.35 -15.41 -14.07
N VAL A 59 19.19 -14.36 -14.15
CA VAL A 59 18.76 -13.05 -14.67
C VAL A 59 18.22 -13.19 -16.09
N GLY A 60 17.01 -12.70 -16.32
CA GLY A 60 16.30 -12.81 -17.60
C GLY A 60 14.81 -13.03 -17.41
N SER A 61 14.14 -13.41 -18.48
CA SER A 61 12.68 -13.60 -18.51
C SER A 61 12.32 -15.04 -18.81
N TYR A 62 11.29 -15.54 -18.13
CA TYR A 62 10.79 -16.91 -18.25
C TYR A 62 9.28 -16.91 -18.37
N GLU A 63 8.73 -17.72 -19.28
CA GLU A 63 7.28 -17.94 -19.33
C GLU A 63 6.87 -18.87 -18.17
N LEU A 64 5.81 -18.50 -17.47
CA LEU A 64 5.13 -19.31 -16.48
C LEU A 64 3.69 -19.55 -16.96
N THR A 65 3.29 -20.82 -17.00
CA THR A 65 1.95 -21.24 -17.39
C THR A 65 1.25 -21.88 -16.20
N VAL A 66 0.00 -21.47 -15.93
CA VAL A 66 -0.89 -22.08 -14.93
C VAL A 66 -2.07 -22.70 -15.66
N SER A 67 -2.33 -23.98 -15.42
CA SER A 67 -3.46 -24.72 -16.01
C SER A 67 -4.32 -25.33 -14.92
N LEU A 68 -5.63 -25.24 -15.06
CA LEU A 68 -6.63 -25.97 -14.27
C LEU A 68 -7.04 -27.22 -15.02
N ILE A 69 -6.97 -28.38 -14.36
CA ILE A 69 -7.23 -29.69 -14.96
C ILE A 69 -8.34 -30.39 -14.17
N ASP A 70 -9.35 -30.88 -14.86
CA ASP A 70 -10.46 -31.62 -14.26
C ASP A 70 -10.13 -33.10 -13.97
N ASN A 71 -11.08 -33.83 -13.38
CA ASN A 71 -10.91 -35.22 -13.05
C ASN A 71 -10.81 -36.15 -14.28
N ASN A 72 -11.15 -35.65 -15.47
CA ASN A 72 -10.97 -36.37 -16.74
C ASN A 72 -9.63 -36.04 -17.41
N LEU A 73 -8.74 -35.34 -16.70
CA LEU A 73 -7.45 -34.88 -17.19
C LEU A 73 -7.57 -33.86 -18.35
N THR A 74 -8.71 -33.16 -18.45
CA THR A 74 -8.95 -32.12 -19.45
C THR A 74 -8.55 -30.76 -18.88
N VAL A 75 -7.82 -29.98 -19.67
CA VAL A 75 -7.51 -28.59 -19.31
C VAL A 75 -8.79 -27.75 -19.43
N VAL A 76 -9.25 -27.24 -18.29
CA VAL A 76 -10.43 -26.38 -18.19
C VAL A 76 -10.11 -24.94 -18.55
N GLU A 77 -8.96 -24.47 -18.07
CA GLU A 77 -8.44 -23.12 -18.35
C GLU A 77 -6.92 -23.11 -18.25
N GLU A 78 -6.29 -22.29 -19.06
CA GLU A 78 -4.86 -22.05 -19.03
C GLU A 78 -4.57 -20.57 -19.18
N ALA A 79 -3.65 -20.06 -18.38
CA ALA A 79 -3.16 -18.69 -18.47
C ALA A 79 -1.64 -18.63 -18.39
N LYS A 80 -1.05 -17.62 -19.02
CA LYS A 80 0.39 -17.41 -19.10
C LYS A 80 0.79 -16.05 -18.59
N THR A 81 1.97 -15.98 -18.03
CA THR A 81 2.61 -14.75 -17.60
C THR A 81 4.13 -14.84 -17.80
N THR A 82 4.79 -13.70 -17.72
CA THR A 82 6.25 -13.63 -17.74
C THR A 82 6.77 -13.36 -16.32
N ILE A 83 7.76 -14.12 -15.86
CA ILE A 83 8.54 -13.79 -14.69
C ILE A 83 9.88 -13.19 -15.11
N ASN A 84 10.20 -12.00 -14.62
CA ASN A 84 11.42 -11.25 -14.91
C ASN A 84 12.33 -11.27 -13.69
N VAL A 85 13.54 -11.77 -13.84
CA VAL A 85 14.54 -11.85 -12.77
C VAL A 85 15.53 -10.70 -12.88
N HIS A 86 15.63 -9.90 -11.83
CA HIS A 86 16.49 -8.73 -11.74
C HIS A 86 17.63 -8.91 -10.74
N MET A 87 18.81 -8.40 -11.08
CA MET A 87 19.84 -8.18 -10.07
C MET A 87 19.48 -7.00 -9.19
N PRO A 88 19.60 -7.10 -7.85
CA PRO A 88 19.55 -5.92 -7.01
C PRO A 88 20.79 -5.05 -7.33
N ILE A 89 20.56 -3.83 -7.74
CA ILE A 89 21.61 -2.86 -8.07
C ILE A 89 21.38 -1.55 -7.32
N LYS A 90 22.50 -0.90 -6.99
CA LYS A 90 22.48 0.42 -6.38
C LYS A 90 22.01 1.47 -7.40
N SER A 91 21.17 2.40 -6.97
CA SER A 91 20.84 3.55 -7.82
C SER A 91 22.09 4.43 -8.07
N LYS A 92 22.23 4.91 -9.29
CA LYS A 92 23.33 5.83 -9.68
C LYS A 92 23.20 7.22 -9.06
N GLN A 93 21.98 7.60 -8.64
CA GLN A 93 21.67 8.87 -7.99
C GLN A 93 20.73 8.64 -6.82
N LYS A 94 20.61 9.62 -5.93
CA LYS A 94 19.59 9.61 -4.88
C LYS A 94 18.22 9.85 -5.54
N LEU A 95 17.27 8.96 -5.30
CA LEU A 95 15.92 8.99 -5.88
C LEU A 95 14.91 9.51 -4.86
N ASN A 96 14.09 10.44 -5.27
CA ASN A 96 12.93 10.90 -4.50
C ASN A 96 11.76 9.94 -4.72
N VAL A 97 11.27 9.35 -3.64
CA VAL A 97 10.25 8.29 -3.64
C VAL A 97 9.06 8.73 -2.81
N LEU A 98 7.86 8.66 -3.37
CA LEU A 98 6.61 8.89 -2.67
C LEU A 98 5.79 7.60 -2.59
N CYS A 99 5.53 7.13 -1.37
CA CYS A 99 4.59 6.05 -1.10
C CYS A 99 3.31 6.63 -0.51
N PHE A 100 2.15 6.35 -1.10
CA PHE A 100 0.89 6.77 -0.50
C PHE A 100 -0.21 5.72 -0.58
N GLY A 101 -1.17 5.79 0.35
CA GLY A 101 -2.25 4.82 0.43
C GLY A 101 -3.21 5.05 1.59
N ASP A 102 -3.94 4.01 1.95
CA ASP A 102 -5.00 4.05 2.97
C ASP A 102 -4.55 3.55 4.36
N SER A 103 -5.47 2.93 5.12
CA SER A 103 -5.18 2.38 6.45
C SER A 103 -4.10 1.30 6.45
N ILE A 104 -3.90 0.60 5.35
CA ILE A 104 -2.83 -0.41 5.22
C ILE A 104 -1.47 0.26 5.10
N THR A 105 -1.42 1.48 4.59
CA THR A 105 -0.21 2.31 4.54
C THR A 105 0.02 3.11 5.84
N PHE A 106 -1.06 3.40 6.59
CA PHE A 106 -1.06 4.27 7.76
C PHE A 106 -0.02 3.93 8.84
N ASN A 107 0.25 2.65 9.08
CA ASN A 107 1.25 2.22 10.07
C ASN A 107 2.69 2.26 9.55
N GLY A 108 2.89 2.57 8.27
CA GLY A 108 4.18 2.71 7.63
C GLY A 108 5.00 1.41 7.52
N VAL A 109 4.42 0.23 7.79
CA VAL A 109 5.21 -1.02 7.85
C VAL A 109 5.70 -1.43 6.47
N TRP A 110 4.83 -1.48 5.45
CA TRP A 110 5.26 -1.92 4.13
C TRP A 110 6.25 -0.95 3.45
N PRO A 111 6.11 0.40 3.54
CA PRO A 111 7.13 1.30 3.02
C PRO A 111 8.47 1.15 3.74
N SER A 112 8.41 0.97 5.08
CA SER A 112 9.60 0.78 5.91
C SER A 112 10.33 -0.51 5.59
N GLU A 113 9.61 -1.61 5.43
CA GLU A 113 10.22 -2.89 5.11
C GLU A 113 10.87 -2.88 3.73
N GLY A 114 10.19 -2.35 2.70
CA GLY A 114 10.80 -2.22 1.38
C GLY A 114 12.05 -1.32 1.40
N TYR A 115 11.99 -0.20 2.14
CA TYR A 115 13.16 0.66 2.36
C TYR A 115 14.29 -0.10 3.08
N ARG A 116 13.99 -0.80 4.19
CA ARG A 116 14.95 -1.61 4.94
C ARG A 116 15.63 -2.64 4.03
N ARG A 117 14.85 -3.39 3.27
CA ARG A 117 15.38 -4.41 2.35
C ARG A 117 16.28 -3.84 1.27
N PHE A 118 16.05 -2.62 0.84
CA PHE A 118 16.89 -1.95 -0.14
C PHE A 118 18.14 -1.31 0.51
N SER A 119 17.96 -0.57 1.60
CA SER A 119 18.96 0.35 2.14
C SER A 119 19.82 -0.25 3.25
N SER A 120 19.27 -1.15 4.07
CA SER A 120 19.98 -1.72 5.23
C SER A 120 20.71 -3.01 4.89
N GLU A 121 21.68 -3.38 5.73
CA GLU A 121 22.34 -4.68 5.70
C GLU A 121 21.67 -5.61 6.73
N GLY A 122 21.66 -6.91 6.44
CA GLY A 122 21.10 -7.92 7.34
C GLY A 122 19.60 -7.92 7.39
N GLY A 123 19.02 -8.46 8.49
CA GLY A 123 17.60 -8.68 8.66
C GLY A 123 17.09 -9.96 7.99
N ILE A 124 15.78 -10.22 8.10
CA ILE A 124 15.11 -11.38 7.49
C ILE A 124 13.85 -10.88 6.79
N PRO A 125 13.77 -11.01 5.43
CA PRO A 125 14.85 -11.34 4.50
C PRO A 125 16.01 -10.33 4.55
N GLU A 126 17.18 -10.75 4.11
CA GLU A 126 18.38 -9.91 4.11
C GLU A 126 18.23 -8.68 3.20
N GLY A 127 18.72 -7.53 3.66
CA GLY A 127 18.73 -6.28 2.90
C GLY A 127 20.02 -6.10 2.10
N ASN A 128 19.99 -5.21 1.09
CA ASN A 128 21.08 -5.03 0.14
C ASN A 128 22.18 -4.08 0.60
N GLY A 129 21.95 -3.27 1.64
CA GLY A 129 22.93 -2.29 2.12
C GLY A 129 23.14 -1.07 1.19
N PHE A 130 22.18 -0.76 0.31
CA PHE A 130 22.27 0.36 -0.64
C PHE A 130 21.91 1.70 0.01
N LYS A 131 22.71 2.09 1.03
CA LYS A 131 22.49 3.34 1.79
C LYS A 131 22.54 4.59 0.91
N ASN A 132 21.82 5.64 1.32
CA ASN A 132 21.82 6.98 0.71
C ASN A 132 21.34 7.03 -0.76
N CYS A 133 20.60 6.03 -1.22
CA CYS A 133 20.08 6.00 -2.58
C CYS A 133 18.61 6.44 -2.68
N LEU A 134 17.88 6.42 -1.59
CA LEU A 134 16.47 6.78 -1.54
C LEU A 134 16.25 7.96 -0.60
N ASN A 135 15.37 8.86 -1.01
CA ASN A 135 14.79 9.93 -0.21
C ASN A 135 13.28 9.69 -0.19
N MET A 136 12.82 9.04 0.87
CA MET A 136 11.40 8.72 1.03
C MET A 136 10.65 9.96 1.51
N LEU A 137 9.80 10.51 0.65
CA LEU A 137 9.05 11.75 0.89
C LEU A 137 7.68 11.43 1.51
N GLY A 138 7.23 12.29 2.40
CA GLY A 138 5.92 12.15 3.02
C GLY A 138 5.85 12.84 4.37
N THR A 139 4.64 13.15 4.81
CA THR A 139 4.37 13.83 6.09
C THR A 139 4.11 12.84 7.22
N CYS A 140 3.74 11.59 6.93
CA CYS A 140 3.81 10.48 7.88
C CYS A 140 5.26 10.01 7.97
N LYS A 141 5.75 9.74 9.18
CA LYS A 141 7.15 9.39 9.42
C LYS A 141 7.30 8.05 10.11
N LYS A 142 8.40 7.36 9.82
CA LYS A 142 8.79 6.11 10.46
C LYS A 142 10.30 5.98 10.53
N GLU A 143 10.79 5.51 11.69
CA GLU A 143 12.22 5.22 11.86
C GLU A 143 12.56 3.82 11.33
N VAL A 144 13.65 3.73 10.57
CA VAL A 144 14.19 2.49 10.00
C VAL A 144 15.71 2.53 10.10
N ASP A 145 16.29 1.75 10.99
CA ASP A 145 17.74 1.62 11.20
C ASP A 145 18.47 2.97 11.36
N GLY A 146 17.84 3.90 12.08
CA GLY A 146 18.39 5.23 12.34
C GLY A 146 18.14 6.27 11.25
N GLU A 147 17.41 5.92 10.20
CA GLU A 147 16.98 6.82 9.15
C GLU A 147 15.46 7.08 9.27
N THR A 148 15.03 8.33 9.13
CA THR A 148 13.62 8.69 9.11
C THR A 148 13.09 8.67 7.69
N ILE A 149 12.12 7.80 7.41
CA ILE A 149 11.44 7.74 6.10
C ILE A 149 10.09 8.44 6.13
N GLY A 150 9.71 9.03 4.98
CA GLY A 150 8.39 9.63 4.77
C GLY A 150 7.47 8.75 3.93
N TYR A 151 6.16 8.90 4.13
CA TYR A 151 5.08 8.31 3.33
C TYR A 151 3.78 9.06 3.59
N GLU A 152 2.70 8.76 2.85
CA GLU A 152 1.34 9.23 3.13
C GLU A 152 0.40 8.04 3.30
N GLY A 153 -0.27 7.95 4.45
CA GLY A 153 -1.20 6.86 4.73
C GLY A 153 -2.32 7.28 5.65
N TYR A 154 -3.58 7.13 5.21
CA TYR A 154 -4.75 7.61 5.95
C TYR A 154 -5.88 6.60 5.97
N GLY A 155 -6.39 6.30 7.16
CA GLY A 155 -7.48 5.34 7.33
C GLY A 155 -8.74 5.74 6.56
N SER A 156 -9.36 4.76 5.91
CA SER A 156 -10.58 4.91 5.10
C SER A 156 -10.44 5.75 3.83
N TRP A 157 -9.24 6.15 3.45
CA TRP A 157 -9.02 6.91 2.22
C TRP A 157 -9.12 6.05 0.97
N THR A 158 -9.50 6.71 -0.12
CA THR A 158 -9.65 6.15 -1.47
C THR A 158 -8.92 7.04 -2.47
N TRP A 159 -8.90 6.68 -3.74
CA TRP A 159 -8.45 7.56 -4.81
C TRP A 159 -9.14 8.93 -4.78
N ARG A 160 -10.47 8.96 -4.51
CA ARG A 160 -11.22 10.20 -4.37
C ARG A 160 -10.68 11.08 -3.24
N SER A 161 -10.31 10.48 -2.12
CA SER A 161 -9.79 11.23 -0.97
C SER A 161 -8.49 11.97 -1.29
N TYR A 162 -7.64 11.42 -2.14
CA TYR A 162 -6.43 12.06 -2.63
C TYR A 162 -6.68 13.04 -3.79
N ALA A 163 -7.75 12.85 -4.55
CA ALA A 163 -8.09 13.68 -5.71
C ALA A 163 -8.90 14.94 -5.34
N THR A 164 -9.57 14.94 -4.18
CA THR A 164 -10.47 16.02 -3.76
C THR A 164 -10.19 16.44 -2.32
N ASN A 165 -10.86 17.49 -1.86
CA ASN A 165 -10.82 17.94 -0.46
C ASN A 165 -12.19 17.84 0.23
N ASP A 166 -13.14 17.17 -0.37
CA ASP A 166 -14.53 17.07 0.11
C ASP A 166 -14.81 15.79 0.91
N ASN A 167 -13.93 14.81 0.86
CA ASN A 167 -14.11 13.53 1.52
C ASN A 167 -13.12 13.34 2.68
N VAL A 168 -13.21 14.20 3.68
CA VAL A 168 -12.37 14.16 4.86
C VAL A 168 -12.97 13.19 5.89
N SER A 169 -12.30 12.10 6.16
CA SER A 169 -12.68 11.13 7.19
C SER A 169 -12.18 11.57 8.58
N MET A 170 -12.72 10.97 9.65
CA MET A 170 -12.25 11.20 11.03
C MET A 170 -10.78 10.83 11.26
N THR A 171 -10.16 10.11 10.33
CA THR A 171 -8.74 9.75 10.36
C THR A 171 -7.85 10.71 9.57
N SER A 172 -8.45 11.69 8.90
CA SER A 172 -7.69 12.68 8.13
C SER A 172 -6.79 13.53 9.05
N PRO A 173 -5.63 13.92 8.58
CA PRO A 173 -4.74 14.76 9.37
C PRO A 173 -5.37 16.14 9.60
N VAL A 174 -4.99 16.74 10.71
CA VAL A 174 -5.31 18.15 11.00
C VAL A 174 -4.10 18.98 10.64
N TRP A 175 -4.30 19.94 9.76
CA TRP A 175 -3.28 20.92 9.40
C TRP A 175 -3.56 22.24 10.08
N ILE A 176 -2.53 22.86 10.62
CA ILE A 176 -2.59 24.21 11.15
C ILE A 176 -1.68 25.09 10.30
N ASN A 177 -2.27 26.11 9.65
CA ASN A 177 -1.49 27.11 8.95
C ASN A 177 -0.84 28.04 9.97
N VAL A 178 0.45 28.29 9.85
CA VAL A 178 1.21 29.16 10.74
C VAL A 178 1.95 30.22 9.92
N GLU A 179 2.03 31.44 10.42
CA GLU A 179 2.84 32.50 9.78
C GLU A 179 4.33 32.30 10.00
N SER A 180 4.67 31.85 11.21
CA SER A 180 6.02 31.48 11.61
C SER A 180 5.92 30.51 12.79
N HIS A 181 6.91 29.68 12.96
CA HIS A 181 7.05 28.79 14.12
C HIS A 181 8.52 28.66 14.51
N SER A 182 8.74 28.34 15.78
CA SER A 182 10.07 28.04 16.33
C SER A 182 10.33 26.53 16.45
N PHE A 183 9.46 25.69 15.89
CA PHE A 183 9.61 24.23 15.92
C PHE A 183 10.73 23.79 15.01
N ASP A 184 11.52 22.85 15.48
CA ASP A 184 12.54 22.16 14.72
C ASP A 184 12.23 20.65 14.62
N GLU A 185 13.14 19.88 14.03
CA GLU A 185 12.97 18.44 13.85
C GLU A 185 12.84 17.68 15.19
N ASN A 186 13.38 18.22 16.30
CA ASN A 186 13.29 17.58 17.61
C ASN A 186 11.90 17.71 18.23
N ASP A 187 11.05 18.60 17.70
CA ASP A 187 9.69 18.82 18.17
C ASP A 187 8.72 17.82 17.55
N GLN A 188 9.15 17.14 16.53
CA GLN A 188 8.39 16.06 15.89
C GLN A 188 8.07 14.99 16.92
N HIS A 189 6.83 14.49 16.92
CA HIS A 189 6.25 13.56 17.88
C HIS A 189 5.84 14.14 19.24
N SER A 190 5.94 15.44 19.45
CA SER A 190 5.36 16.07 20.64
C SER A 190 3.86 15.82 20.75
N ILE A 191 3.35 15.67 21.98
CA ILE A 191 1.95 15.34 22.27
C ILE A 191 1.19 16.61 22.65
N TRP A 192 0.04 16.79 22.02
CA TRP A 192 -0.83 17.93 22.19
C TRP A 192 -2.24 17.50 22.57
N LYS A 193 -2.98 18.34 23.26
CA LYS A 193 -4.34 18.09 23.70
C LYS A 193 -5.30 19.12 23.12
N ASN A 194 -6.41 18.65 22.58
CA ASN A 194 -7.55 19.45 22.17
C ASN A 194 -8.84 18.76 22.56
N ASN A 195 -9.74 19.40 23.26
CA ASN A 195 -11.04 18.85 23.69
C ASN A 195 -10.93 17.44 24.29
N ASN A 196 -9.98 17.19 25.20
CA ASN A 196 -9.65 15.90 25.81
C ASN A 196 -9.12 14.82 24.85
N MET A 197 -8.77 15.20 23.63
CA MET A 197 -8.11 14.31 22.68
C MET A 197 -6.62 14.58 22.64
N LEU A 198 -5.86 13.51 22.48
CA LEU A 198 -4.43 13.59 22.24
C LEU A 198 -4.13 13.63 20.75
N TRP A 199 -3.23 14.50 20.38
CA TRP A 199 -2.73 14.71 19.03
C TRP A 199 -1.21 14.64 19.05
N VAL A 200 -0.63 14.14 17.97
CA VAL A 200 0.83 14.06 17.81
C VAL A 200 1.22 15.03 16.70
N LEU A 201 2.17 15.90 16.96
CA LEU A 201 2.77 16.74 15.92
C LEU A 201 3.62 15.84 15.02
N GLU A 202 3.10 15.53 13.83
CA GLU A 202 3.68 14.52 12.94
C GLU A 202 4.64 15.13 11.92
N SER A 203 4.36 16.34 11.45
CA SER A 203 5.22 17.03 10.49
C SER A 203 5.24 18.52 10.71
N ILE A 204 6.41 19.11 10.53
CA ILE A 204 6.70 20.52 10.61
C ILE A 204 7.11 20.98 9.21
N LEU A 205 6.24 21.77 8.56
CA LEU A 205 6.49 22.38 7.26
C LEU A 205 6.62 23.90 7.45
N PRO A 206 7.25 24.63 6.52
CA PRO A 206 7.53 26.06 6.69
C PRO A 206 6.32 26.91 7.10
N ASN A 207 5.13 26.60 6.56
CA ASN A 207 3.90 27.37 6.81
C ASN A 207 2.76 26.50 7.37
N LYS A 208 3.02 25.23 7.71
CA LYS A 208 1.99 24.31 8.17
C LYS A 208 2.54 23.34 9.21
N LEU A 209 1.73 23.07 10.22
CA LEU A 209 1.96 21.99 11.18
C LEU A 209 0.91 20.90 10.95
N LYS A 210 1.33 19.66 10.86
CA LYS A 210 0.45 18.52 10.73
C LYS A 210 0.31 17.78 12.05
N PHE A 211 -0.92 17.60 12.49
CA PHE A 211 -1.25 16.83 13.67
C PHE A 211 -1.98 15.54 13.28
N LYS A 212 -1.57 14.46 13.90
CA LYS A 212 -2.22 13.16 13.86
C LYS A 212 -2.88 12.85 15.18
N ARG A 213 -4.08 12.29 15.15
CA ARG A 213 -4.78 11.84 16.34
C ARG A 213 -4.00 10.71 17.03
N GLY A 214 -3.64 10.88 18.30
CA GLY A 214 -2.82 9.93 19.05
C GLY A 214 -3.61 8.75 19.64
N GLN A 215 -4.77 9.01 20.25
CA GLN A 215 -5.64 7.98 20.82
C GLN A 215 -7.11 8.45 20.82
N GLY A 216 -8.03 7.48 20.64
CA GLY A 216 -9.48 7.71 20.73
C GLY A 216 -10.16 7.84 19.37
N ASN A 217 -11.12 6.92 19.09
CA ASN A 217 -11.69 6.75 17.77
C ASN A 217 -12.99 7.54 17.48
N ASN A 218 -13.55 8.26 18.44
CA ASN A 218 -14.92 8.79 18.34
C ASN A 218 -15.07 10.29 18.59
N THR A 219 -14.01 11.09 18.45
CA THR A 219 -14.10 12.52 18.72
C THR A 219 -14.27 13.29 17.43
N PRO A 220 -15.13 14.33 17.42
CA PRO A 220 -15.32 15.16 16.25
C PRO A 220 -14.02 15.88 15.87
N SER A 221 -13.92 16.21 14.59
CA SER A 221 -12.83 17.02 14.06
C SER A 221 -12.77 18.36 14.82
N PRO A 222 -11.56 18.93 15.03
CA PRO A 222 -11.42 20.25 15.63
C PRO A 222 -12.23 21.29 14.85
N LYS A 223 -12.74 22.29 15.57
CA LYS A 223 -13.47 23.42 14.99
C LYS A 223 -12.57 24.64 14.93
N ILE A 224 -12.89 25.59 14.08
CA ILE A 224 -12.24 26.90 14.07
C ILE A 224 -12.28 27.50 15.50
N ASN A 225 -11.15 27.96 15.97
CA ASN A 225 -10.89 28.49 17.32
C ASN A 225 -10.72 27.42 18.43
N ASP A 226 -10.67 26.14 18.13
CA ASP A 226 -10.22 25.16 19.11
C ASP A 226 -8.75 25.40 19.45
N VAL A 227 -8.38 25.21 20.71
CA VAL A 227 -7.01 25.40 21.21
C VAL A 227 -6.32 24.03 21.33
N PHE A 228 -5.11 23.93 20.83
CA PHE A 228 -4.22 22.81 21.07
C PHE A 228 -3.25 23.20 22.19
N GLU A 229 -3.22 22.39 23.25
CA GLU A 229 -2.32 22.56 24.40
C GLU A 229 -1.24 21.48 24.36
N HIS A 230 -0.01 21.85 24.55
CA HIS A 230 1.11 20.92 24.64
C HIS A 230 1.04 20.12 25.96
N VAL A 231 1.15 18.79 25.88
CA VAL A 231 1.01 17.92 27.05
C VAL A 231 2.35 17.44 27.61
N GLU A 232 3.31 17.14 26.73
CA GLU A 232 4.66 16.69 27.10
C GLU A 232 5.68 17.15 26.07
N GLY A 233 6.88 17.61 26.50
CA GLY A 233 8.01 17.87 25.61
C GLY A 233 8.61 19.28 25.63
N GLY A 234 8.18 20.19 26.47
CA GLY A 234 8.92 21.41 26.79
C GLY A 234 8.76 22.61 25.87
N PHE A 235 7.69 22.71 25.06
CA PHE A 235 7.42 23.87 24.21
C PHE A 235 6.40 24.83 24.80
N HIS A 236 6.66 26.13 24.60
CA HIS A 236 5.75 27.22 24.96
C HIS A 236 4.96 27.65 23.72
N PHE A 237 3.64 27.65 23.81
CA PHE A 237 2.71 28.08 22.77
C PHE A 237 2.91 29.56 22.34
N GLU A 238 3.63 30.33 23.13
CA GLU A 238 3.90 31.76 22.91
C GLU A 238 4.69 32.03 21.62
N ASP A 239 5.32 31.01 21.06
CA ASP A 239 6.15 31.11 19.86
C ASP A 239 5.40 30.78 18.56
N ILE A 240 4.13 30.36 18.64
CA ILE A 240 3.32 30.09 17.44
C ILE A 240 2.46 31.30 17.12
N LYS A 241 2.84 32.06 16.11
CA LYS A 241 1.93 33.04 15.50
C LYS A 241 1.02 32.30 14.52
N VAL A 242 -0.13 31.86 15.04
CA VAL A 242 -1.16 31.22 14.22
C VAL A 242 -2.00 32.32 13.56
N LYS A 243 -1.93 32.37 12.25
CA LYS A 243 -2.84 33.19 11.43
C LYS A 243 -4.21 32.53 11.44
N GLY A 244 -5.11 33.02 12.28
CA GLY A 244 -6.46 32.47 12.43
C GLY A 244 -6.49 30.95 12.25
N TYR A 245 -6.99 30.24 13.24
CA TYR A 245 -7.04 28.76 13.21
C TYR A 245 -7.91 28.28 12.04
N GLU A 246 -7.41 28.31 10.81
CA GLU A 246 -8.00 27.59 9.71
C GLU A 246 -7.50 26.15 9.80
N PHE A 247 -8.30 25.33 10.51
CA PHE A 247 -8.13 23.89 10.44
C PHE A 247 -8.46 23.42 9.03
N GLU A 248 -7.43 23.14 8.28
CA GLU A 248 -7.59 22.36 7.06
C GLU A 248 -7.54 20.89 7.42
N LEU A 249 -8.72 20.28 7.57
CA LEU A 249 -8.83 18.87 7.30
C LEU A 249 -8.59 18.70 5.81
N SER A 250 -7.36 18.47 5.40
CA SER A 250 -7.06 18.52 3.98
C SER A 250 -6.23 17.35 3.56
N ASN A 251 -6.52 16.90 2.39
CA ASN A 251 -5.64 16.14 1.56
C ASN A 251 -4.27 16.86 1.48
N PRO A 252 -3.12 16.18 1.76
CA PRO A 252 -1.81 16.82 1.72
C PRO A 252 -1.46 17.39 0.35
N PHE A 253 -2.05 16.83 -0.72
CA PHE A 253 -1.85 17.28 -2.09
C PHE A 253 -2.71 18.48 -2.47
N TRP A 254 -3.74 18.82 -1.67
CA TRP A 254 -4.68 19.86 -2.00
C TRP A 254 -4.08 21.26 -1.88
N ASN A 255 -4.28 22.08 -2.90
CA ASN A 255 -3.92 23.50 -2.91
C ASN A 255 -5.18 24.35 -2.98
N LYS A 256 -5.48 25.07 -1.88
CA LYS A 256 -6.66 25.94 -1.79
C LYS A 256 -6.68 27.08 -2.80
N GLU A 257 -5.50 27.60 -3.15
CA GLU A 257 -5.39 28.76 -4.02
C GLU A 257 -5.90 28.44 -5.43
N ILE A 258 -5.62 27.24 -5.91
CA ILE A 258 -6.07 26.75 -7.23
C ILE A 258 -7.30 25.85 -7.14
N ASN A 259 -7.76 25.54 -5.91
CA ASN A 259 -8.86 24.62 -5.63
C ASN A 259 -8.70 23.26 -6.31
N ASP A 260 -7.49 22.68 -6.24
CA ASP A 260 -7.11 21.44 -6.90
C ASP A 260 -5.90 20.80 -6.20
N ILE A 261 -5.56 19.54 -6.55
CA ILE A 261 -4.31 18.92 -6.12
C ILE A 261 -3.12 19.50 -6.88
N ASP A 262 -2.01 19.69 -6.15
CA ASP A 262 -0.76 20.29 -6.63
C ASP A 262 0.42 19.48 -6.07
N ILE A 263 0.81 18.48 -6.82
CA ILE A 263 1.86 17.54 -6.40
C ILE A 263 3.21 18.26 -6.37
N LYS A 264 3.45 19.20 -7.29
CA LYS A 264 4.68 19.96 -7.33
C LYS A 264 4.86 20.82 -6.07
N ARG A 265 3.80 21.55 -5.65
CA ARG A 265 3.82 22.29 -4.39
C ARG A 265 4.05 21.37 -3.18
N TYR A 266 3.40 20.20 -3.18
CA TYR A 266 3.57 19.21 -2.12
C TYR A 266 5.03 18.75 -2.02
N ILE A 267 5.67 18.38 -3.13
CA ILE A 267 7.07 17.94 -3.17
C ILE A 267 8.03 19.08 -2.76
N ASN A 268 7.75 20.31 -3.20
CA ASN A 268 8.55 21.49 -2.82
C ASN A 268 8.59 21.74 -1.30
N ASN A 269 7.58 21.28 -0.54
CA ASN A 269 7.61 21.38 0.94
C ASN A 269 8.75 20.58 1.58
N PHE A 270 9.32 19.63 0.87
CA PHE A 270 10.49 18.84 1.30
C PHE A 270 11.81 19.40 0.77
N ASN A 271 11.82 20.63 0.23
CA ASN A 271 12.95 21.25 -0.47
C ASN A 271 13.46 20.44 -1.67
N GLU A 272 12.53 19.71 -2.31
CA GLU A 272 12.79 18.91 -3.51
C GLU A 272 12.00 19.47 -4.69
N ASP A 273 12.59 19.42 -5.87
CA ASP A 273 11.99 19.86 -7.14
C ASP A 273 11.77 18.73 -8.13
N LYS A 274 12.10 17.49 -7.70
CA LYS A 274 12.07 16.27 -8.50
C LYS A 274 11.35 15.17 -7.75
N LEU A 275 10.59 14.38 -8.49
CA LEU A 275 10.00 13.12 -8.02
C LEU A 275 10.37 12.03 -9.02
N ASP A 276 10.95 10.93 -8.56
CA ASP A 276 11.45 9.87 -9.42
C ASP A 276 10.53 8.66 -9.44
N LEU A 277 10.06 8.24 -8.26
CA LEU A 277 9.26 7.03 -8.09
C LEU A 277 8.04 7.28 -7.21
N VAL A 278 6.91 6.74 -7.61
CA VAL A 278 5.66 6.81 -6.87
C VAL A 278 5.07 5.41 -6.72
N TYR A 279 4.69 5.03 -5.49
CA TYR A 279 4.02 3.77 -5.18
C TYR A 279 2.69 4.02 -4.49
N VAL A 280 1.63 3.46 -5.04
CA VAL A 280 0.26 3.65 -4.56
C VAL A 280 -0.33 2.33 -4.11
N LEU A 281 -0.79 2.27 -2.86
CA LEU A 281 -1.52 1.13 -2.32
C LEU A 281 -2.84 1.61 -1.69
N LEU A 282 -3.89 1.67 -2.48
CA LEU A 282 -5.25 2.00 -2.05
C LEU A 282 -6.13 0.76 -2.18
N THR A 283 -6.66 0.29 -1.05
CA THR A 283 -7.19 -1.06 -0.93
C THR A 283 -8.73 -1.11 -0.83
N TRP A 284 -9.25 -1.66 0.24
CA TRP A 284 -10.64 -2.11 0.36
C TRP A 284 -11.70 -1.01 0.45
N ASN A 285 -11.33 0.24 0.71
CA ASN A 285 -12.28 1.31 0.96
C ASN A 285 -13.17 1.58 -0.26
N GLY A 286 -14.49 1.41 -0.08
CA GLY A 286 -15.48 1.53 -1.16
C GLY A 286 -15.63 0.29 -2.05
N LEU A 287 -14.93 -0.83 -1.76
CA LEU A 287 -14.93 -2.05 -2.58
C LEU A 287 -15.69 -3.23 -1.93
N TYR A 288 -16.54 -2.98 -0.93
CA TYR A 288 -17.19 -4.04 -0.16
C TYR A 288 -18.40 -4.68 -0.84
N ILE A 289 -18.77 -4.26 -2.05
CA ILE A 289 -19.92 -4.82 -2.79
C ILE A 289 -19.49 -6.16 -3.40
N PRO A 290 -20.11 -7.30 -3.01
CA PRO A 290 -19.81 -8.61 -3.59
C PRO A 290 -20.07 -8.65 -5.10
N TYR A 291 -19.20 -9.37 -5.84
CA TYR A 291 -19.27 -9.54 -7.30
C TYR A 291 -19.30 -8.24 -8.10
N ASN A 292 -18.80 -7.15 -7.54
CA ASN A 292 -18.75 -5.88 -8.26
C ASN A 292 -17.84 -5.99 -9.49
N THR A 293 -18.28 -5.39 -10.58
CA THR A 293 -17.54 -5.30 -11.85
C THR A 293 -17.41 -3.86 -12.35
N ASN A 294 -18.08 -2.92 -11.67
CA ASN A 294 -18.05 -1.51 -12.05
C ASN A 294 -17.28 -0.69 -11.02
N PHE A 295 -16.07 -0.28 -11.39
CA PHE A 295 -15.18 0.51 -10.55
C PHE A 295 -14.93 1.90 -11.13
N ARG A 296 -15.74 2.35 -12.08
CA ARG A 296 -15.50 3.62 -12.78
C ARG A 296 -15.32 4.79 -11.80
N HIS A 297 -16.11 4.79 -10.72
CA HIS A 297 -15.98 5.81 -9.68
C HIS A 297 -14.57 5.86 -9.02
N HIS A 298 -13.90 4.72 -8.85
CA HIS A 298 -12.51 4.68 -8.33
C HIS A 298 -11.50 5.01 -9.42
N LEU A 299 -11.70 4.46 -10.62
CA LEU A 299 -10.75 4.60 -11.73
C LEU A 299 -10.68 6.02 -12.26
N ASP A 300 -11.80 6.77 -12.31
CA ASP A 300 -11.80 8.18 -12.74
C ASP A 300 -10.88 9.03 -11.86
N TYR A 301 -10.88 8.81 -10.54
CA TYR A 301 -9.99 9.50 -9.62
C TYR A 301 -8.54 8.98 -9.69
N ALA A 302 -8.37 7.68 -9.94
CA ALA A 302 -7.04 7.12 -10.19
C ALA A 302 -6.41 7.78 -11.42
N GLU A 303 -7.09 7.77 -12.56
CA GLU A 303 -6.68 8.43 -13.80
C GLU A 303 -6.32 9.91 -13.56
N TYR A 304 -7.18 10.61 -12.81
CA TYR A 304 -6.96 12.02 -12.49
C TYR A 304 -5.64 12.25 -11.75
N ILE A 305 -5.38 11.48 -10.68
CA ILE A 305 -4.16 11.58 -9.88
C ILE A 305 -2.92 11.21 -10.71
N LEU A 306 -3.00 10.12 -11.48
CA LEU A 306 -1.89 9.68 -12.32
C LEU A 306 -1.50 10.76 -13.35
N ARG A 307 -2.50 11.40 -13.99
CA ARG A 307 -2.26 12.53 -14.92
C ARG A 307 -1.63 13.72 -14.20
N LYS A 308 -2.09 14.07 -13.01
CA LYS A 308 -1.52 15.18 -12.22
C LYS A 308 -0.07 14.94 -11.86
N ILE A 309 0.25 13.74 -11.38
CA ILE A 309 1.64 13.38 -11.07
C ILE A 309 2.51 13.47 -12.32
N HIS A 310 2.06 12.87 -13.43
CA HIS A 310 2.82 12.89 -14.70
C HIS A 310 2.98 14.30 -15.29
N ASN A 311 1.96 15.15 -15.20
CA ASN A 311 2.05 16.52 -15.67
C ASN A 311 3.06 17.35 -14.85
N ASP A 312 3.08 17.17 -13.54
CA ASP A 312 4.01 17.87 -12.64
C ASP A 312 5.42 17.28 -12.72
N PHE A 313 5.54 15.96 -12.91
CA PHE A 313 6.80 15.21 -12.97
C PHE A 313 6.79 14.20 -14.14
N PRO A 314 7.05 14.65 -15.37
CA PRO A 314 6.93 13.80 -16.57
C PRO A 314 7.86 12.58 -16.58
N ASN A 315 8.94 12.62 -15.82
CA ASN A 315 9.91 11.53 -15.72
C ASN A 315 9.68 10.61 -14.52
N ALA A 316 8.67 10.86 -13.70
CA ALA A 316 8.34 10.00 -12.59
C ALA A 316 7.73 8.68 -13.07
N HIS A 317 8.20 7.56 -12.52
CA HIS A 317 7.58 6.26 -12.71
C HIS A 317 6.55 6.02 -11.61
N ILE A 318 5.34 5.63 -11.99
CA ILE A 318 4.24 5.39 -11.05
C ILE A 318 3.92 3.90 -11.03
N THR A 319 3.97 3.29 -9.86
CA THR A 319 3.61 1.88 -9.66
C THR A 319 2.35 1.77 -8.81
N ILE A 320 1.29 1.22 -9.39
CA ILE A 320 0.08 0.85 -8.67
C ILE A 320 0.29 -0.55 -8.09
N LEU A 321 0.35 -0.64 -6.77
CA LEU A 321 0.30 -1.90 -6.05
C LEU A 321 -1.15 -2.34 -5.97
N GLY A 322 -1.49 -3.47 -6.56
CA GLY A 322 -2.85 -4.02 -6.53
C GLY A 322 -3.29 -4.36 -5.10
N ILE A 323 -4.59 -4.47 -4.89
CA ILE A 323 -5.10 -4.82 -3.56
C ILE A 323 -4.90 -6.31 -3.29
N GLN A 324 -4.55 -6.67 -2.05
CA GLN A 324 -4.58 -8.05 -1.57
C GLN A 324 -6.03 -8.54 -1.46
N ILE A 325 -6.26 -9.83 -1.57
CA ILE A 325 -7.59 -10.39 -1.26
C ILE A 325 -7.82 -10.36 0.26
N CYS A 326 -9.09 -10.32 0.68
CA CYS A 326 -9.44 -10.39 2.10
C CYS A 326 -9.04 -11.76 2.68
N SER A 327 -9.03 -11.86 4.01
CA SER A 327 -8.83 -13.15 4.70
C SER A 327 -9.74 -14.23 4.11
N VAL A 328 -9.18 -15.36 3.72
CA VAL A 328 -9.97 -16.52 3.27
C VAL A 328 -10.67 -17.21 4.45
N ASN A 329 -10.24 -16.92 5.67
CA ASN A 329 -10.77 -17.49 6.89
C ASN A 329 -11.59 -16.44 7.67
N GLY A 330 -12.88 -16.37 7.41
CA GLY A 330 -13.83 -15.42 8.01
C GLY A 330 -14.08 -14.16 7.18
N GLY A 331 -13.28 -13.88 6.15
CA GLY A 331 -13.49 -12.75 5.25
C GLY A 331 -13.58 -11.41 5.96
N ILE A 332 -14.24 -10.45 5.33
CA ILE A 332 -14.50 -9.12 5.88
C ILE A 332 -15.49 -9.16 7.05
N ALA A 333 -16.32 -10.21 7.14
CA ALA A 333 -17.25 -10.42 8.24
C ALA A 333 -16.55 -10.51 9.61
N SER A 334 -15.29 -10.95 9.66
CA SER A 334 -14.50 -10.97 10.89
C SER A 334 -14.26 -9.59 11.52
N ASN A 335 -14.35 -8.51 10.72
CA ASN A 335 -14.28 -7.12 11.19
C ASN A 335 -15.65 -6.51 11.47
N TYR A 336 -16.59 -6.71 10.52
CA TYR A 336 -17.79 -5.88 10.41
C TYR A 336 -19.07 -6.67 10.70
N GLY A 337 -18.94 -7.97 11.07
CA GLY A 337 -20.08 -8.86 11.25
C GLY A 337 -20.67 -9.33 9.91
N ALA A 338 -21.42 -10.44 9.97
CA ALA A 338 -21.97 -11.09 8.78
C ALA A 338 -23.33 -10.49 8.37
N SER A 339 -23.39 -9.18 8.13
CA SER A 339 -24.61 -8.50 7.66
C SER A 339 -24.37 -7.76 6.35
N GLY A 340 -25.40 -7.67 5.51
CA GLY A 340 -25.34 -6.96 4.23
C GLY A 340 -24.19 -7.48 3.35
N PRO A 341 -23.37 -6.60 2.76
CA PRO A 341 -22.31 -6.99 1.83
C PRO A 341 -21.20 -7.81 2.48
N TYR A 342 -21.05 -7.77 3.81
CA TYR A 342 -19.96 -8.45 4.53
C TYR A 342 -20.21 -9.95 4.73
N SER A 343 -21.41 -10.45 4.46
CA SER A 343 -21.78 -11.85 4.63
C SER A 343 -21.25 -12.77 3.52
N ASP A 344 -20.81 -12.22 2.39
CA ASP A 344 -20.35 -12.98 1.22
C ASP A 344 -18.85 -12.81 0.98
N THR A 345 -18.06 -13.63 1.64
CA THR A 345 -16.59 -13.64 1.52
C THR A 345 -16.14 -13.93 0.09
N PHE A 346 -16.76 -14.89 -0.60
CA PHE A 346 -16.38 -15.22 -1.97
C PHE A 346 -16.73 -14.12 -2.97
N GLY A 347 -17.91 -13.51 -2.82
CA GLY A 347 -18.31 -12.37 -3.62
C GLY A 347 -17.37 -11.18 -3.45
N THR A 348 -16.88 -10.94 -2.22
CA THR A 348 -15.90 -9.90 -1.93
C THR A 348 -14.53 -10.23 -2.54
N ILE A 349 -14.10 -11.49 -2.44
CA ILE A 349 -12.87 -11.95 -3.13
C ILE A 349 -12.98 -11.72 -4.63
N THR A 350 -14.12 -12.07 -5.23
CA THR A 350 -14.37 -11.85 -6.67
C THR A 350 -14.27 -10.37 -7.04
N THR A 351 -14.78 -9.48 -6.19
CA THR A 351 -14.64 -8.03 -6.37
C THR A 351 -13.17 -7.60 -6.41
N ALA A 352 -12.34 -8.14 -5.51
CA ALA A 352 -10.91 -7.83 -5.52
C ALA A 352 -10.21 -8.30 -6.80
N PHE A 353 -10.55 -9.47 -7.31
CA PHE A 353 -10.02 -9.95 -8.60
C PHE A 353 -10.41 -9.03 -9.75
N ASN A 354 -11.69 -8.67 -9.85
CA ASN A 354 -12.20 -7.79 -10.90
C ASN A 354 -11.57 -6.38 -10.83
N TYR A 355 -11.38 -5.86 -9.62
CA TYR A 355 -10.78 -4.53 -9.44
C TYR A 355 -9.30 -4.53 -9.83
N ASN A 356 -8.53 -5.53 -9.41
CA ASN A 356 -7.14 -5.68 -9.78
C ASN A 356 -6.95 -5.81 -11.30
N GLU A 357 -7.84 -6.56 -11.99
CA GLU A 357 -7.82 -6.66 -13.45
C GLU A 357 -8.03 -5.29 -14.12
N GLN A 358 -8.93 -4.46 -13.57
CA GLN A 358 -9.16 -3.12 -14.12
C GLN A 358 -8.04 -2.13 -13.78
N LEU A 359 -7.38 -2.26 -12.63
CA LEU A 359 -6.18 -1.48 -12.32
C LEU A 359 -5.02 -1.84 -13.27
N GLU A 360 -4.85 -3.13 -13.56
CA GLU A 360 -3.84 -3.56 -14.56
C GLU A 360 -4.18 -3.02 -15.95
N ALA A 361 -5.45 -3.15 -16.38
CA ALA A 361 -5.90 -2.61 -17.67
C ALA A 361 -5.69 -1.09 -17.77
N LEU A 362 -5.93 -0.35 -16.68
CA LEU A 362 -5.64 1.08 -16.60
C LEU A 362 -4.15 1.34 -16.82
N ALA A 363 -3.27 0.69 -16.07
CA ALA A 363 -1.83 0.90 -16.17
C ALA A 363 -1.27 0.53 -17.56
N LEU A 364 -1.88 -0.46 -18.23
CA LEU A 364 -1.48 -0.93 -19.56
C LEU A 364 -2.12 -0.15 -20.72
N SER A 365 -3.04 0.77 -20.45
CA SER A 365 -3.70 1.56 -21.48
C SER A 365 -2.71 2.48 -22.20
N ASP A 366 -3.05 2.90 -23.42
CA ASP A 366 -2.15 3.70 -24.27
C ASP A 366 -1.72 5.00 -23.61
N GLU A 367 -2.55 5.58 -22.77
CA GLU A 367 -2.26 6.82 -22.05
C GLU A 367 -1.23 6.62 -20.92
N PHE A 368 -1.32 5.51 -20.16
CA PHE A 368 -0.56 5.36 -18.92
C PHE A 368 0.67 4.44 -19.04
N LYS A 369 0.70 3.51 -19.99
CA LYS A 369 1.73 2.46 -20.10
C LYS A 369 3.18 2.97 -20.23
N GLY A 370 3.36 4.26 -20.59
CA GLY A 370 4.69 4.87 -20.73
C GLY A 370 5.33 5.30 -19.42
N TYR A 371 4.51 5.49 -18.35
CA TYR A 371 4.96 5.98 -17.05
C TYR A 371 4.27 5.34 -15.86
N CYS A 372 3.27 4.50 -16.10
CA CYS A 372 2.55 3.78 -15.06
C CYS A 372 2.72 2.26 -15.23
N ARG A 373 2.75 1.55 -14.10
CA ARG A 373 2.85 0.11 -14.03
C ARG A 373 1.93 -0.44 -12.95
N TYR A 374 1.47 -1.66 -13.13
CA TYR A 374 0.71 -2.42 -12.14
C TYR A 374 1.56 -3.56 -11.58
N VAL A 375 1.44 -3.81 -10.27
CA VAL A 375 2.06 -4.93 -9.55
C VAL A 375 0.97 -5.74 -8.86
N ASP A 376 0.90 -7.03 -9.14
CA ASP A 376 -0.15 -7.93 -8.67
C ASP A 376 0.08 -8.39 -7.22
N THR A 377 -0.22 -7.51 -6.28
CA THR A 377 -0.06 -7.78 -4.84
C THR A 377 -0.85 -9.00 -4.37
N LYS A 378 -2.08 -9.21 -4.88
CA LYS A 378 -2.91 -10.36 -4.46
C LYS A 378 -2.26 -11.71 -4.73
N ALA A 379 -1.52 -11.82 -5.83
CA ALA A 379 -0.84 -13.06 -6.21
C ALA A 379 0.37 -13.37 -5.31
N MET A 380 1.00 -12.33 -4.76
CA MET A 380 2.21 -12.43 -3.93
C MET A 380 1.92 -12.33 -2.42
N PHE A 381 0.66 -12.27 -2.03
CA PHE A 381 0.22 -12.13 -0.63
C PHE A 381 -0.44 -13.43 -0.12
N ASP A 382 0.03 -13.94 1.02
CA ASP A 382 -0.55 -15.13 1.67
C ASP A 382 -1.79 -14.77 2.49
N SER A 383 -2.95 -14.76 1.85
CA SER A 383 -4.24 -14.48 2.49
C SER A 383 -4.73 -15.58 3.45
N GLU A 384 -4.08 -16.75 3.48
CA GLU A 384 -4.40 -17.84 4.40
C GLU A 384 -3.71 -17.69 5.75
N TYR A 385 -2.43 -17.23 5.77
CA TYR A 385 -1.65 -17.20 7.02
C TYR A 385 -1.21 -15.80 7.44
N ASN A 386 -1.16 -14.84 6.52
CA ASN A 386 -0.68 -13.48 6.79
C ASN A 386 -1.80 -12.48 7.09
N MET A 387 -3.02 -12.99 7.37
CA MET A 387 -4.10 -12.22 7.98
C MET A 387 -4.22 -12.58 9.46
N PRO A 388 -4.71 -11.65 10.33
CA PRO A 388 -4.84 -11.91 11.76
C PRO A 388 -5.79 -13.07 12.06
N GLN A 389 -5.35 -13.99 12.91
CA GLN A 389 -6.09 -15.19 13.28
C GLN A 389 -5.95 -15.49 14.78
N VAL A 390 -6.92 -16.19 15.33
CA VAL A 390 -6.91 -16.68 16.72
C VAL A 390 -7.31 -18.16 16.78
N ALA A 391 -6.62 -18.93 17.62
CA ALA A 391 -6.97 -20.30 17.87
C ALA A 391 -8.32 -20.39 18.61
N THR A 392 -9.30 -21.02 17.98
CA THR A 392 -10.66 -21.15 18.48
C THR A 392 -11.06 -22.62 18.53
N LYS A 393 -11.82 -23.05 19.54
CA LYS A 393 -12.33 -24.43 19.57
C LYS A 393 -13.17 -24.71 18.34
N VAL A 394 -12.95 -25.85 17.67
CA VAL A 394 -13.71 -26.28 16.48
C VAL A 394 -15.21 -26.40 16.75
N ASN A 395 -15.61 -26.62 18.00
CA ASN A 395 -16.99 -26.54 18.49
C ASN A 395 -16.99 -26.49 20.04
N ALA A 396 -18.17 -26.23 20.62
CA ALA A 396 -18.34 -26.05 22.06
C ALA A 396 -17.93 -27.27 22.93
N ARG A 397 -17.85 -28.46 22.37
CA ARG A 397 -17.56 -29.70 23.07
C ARG A 397 -16.15 -30.27 22.82
N SER A 398 -15.41 -29.71 21.88
CA SER A 398 -14.07 -30.16 21.52
C SER A 398 -12.99 -29.38 22.24
N ASN A 399 -11.88 -30.04 22.54
CA ASN A 399 -10.64 -29.37 22.95
C ASN A 399 -9.68 -29.12 21.79
N ILE A 400 -10.03 -29.59 20.58
CA ILE A 400 -9.29 -29.30 19.34
C ILE A 400 -9.57 -27.85 18.94
N THR A 401 -8.55 -27.17 18.47
CA THR A 401 -8.64 -25.79 17.97
C THR A 401 -8.35 -25.70 16.48
N GLU A 402 -8.95 -24.74 15.84
CA GLU A 402 -8.66 -24.27 14.48
C GLU A 402 -8.35 -22.78 14.50
N MET A 403 -7.68 -22.28 13.46
CA MET A 403 -7.37 -20.85 13.34
C MET A 403 -8.52 -20.13 12.65
N ILE A 404 -9.09 -19.14 13.31
CA ILE A 404 -10.20 -18.32 12.80
C ILE A 404 -9.70 -16.89 12.55
N GLY A 405 -10.01 -16.34 11.39
CA GLY A 405 -9.69 -14.96 11.04
C GLY A 405 -10.40 -13.96 11.96
N THR A 406 -9.64 -12.97 12.44
CA THR A 406 -10.15 -11.88 13.30
C THR A 406 -10.17 -10.54 12.60
N ASN A 407 -9.50 -10.42 11.47
CA ASN A 407 -9.53 -9.24 10.62
C ASN A 407 -9.39 -9.65 9.15
N GLY A 408 -10.39 -9.32 8.32
CA GLY A 408 -10.39 -9.67 6.90
C GLY A 408 -9.80 -8.58 5.99
N VAL A 409 -9.50 -7.40 6.52
CA VAL A 409 -9.03 -6.23 5.77
C VAL A 409 -7.56 -5.95 6.03
N HIS A 410 -7.20 -5.78 7.32
CA HIS A 410 -5.86 -5.39 7.72
C HIS A 410 -4.99 -6.63 7.95
N PRO A 411 -3.84 -6.75 7.30
CA PRO A 411 -2.92 -7.87 7.48
C PRO A 411 -2.40 -8.02 8.92
N SER A 412 -1.88 -9.20 9.25
CA SER A 412 -1.00 -9.38 10.39
C SER A 412 0.33 -8.64 10.19
N MET A 413 1.19 -8.58 11.19
CA MET A 413 2.52 -7.99 11.03
C MET A 413 3.30 -8.67 9.89
N ASP A 414 3.27 -10.01 9.82
CA ASP A 414 3.92 -10.76 8.74
C ASP A 414 3.33 -10.42 7.37
N GLY A 415 2.02 -10.16 7.30
CA GLY A 415 1.37 -9.71 6.07
C GLY A 415 1.78 -8.29 5.66
N TYR A 416 1.92 -7.38 6.60
CA TYR A 416 2.46 -6.05 6.31
C TYR A 416 3.91 -6.10 5.82
N LEU A 417 4.75 -6.97 6.40
CA LEU A 417 6.12 -7.19 5.94
C LEU A 417 6.14 -7.80 4.54
N GLN A 418 5.24 -8.76 4.25
CA GLN A 418 5.11 -9.34 2.91
C GLN A 418 4.68 -8.30 1.86
N LEU A 419 3.83 -7.32 2.21
CA LEU A 419 3.54 -6.17 1.34
C LEU A 419 4.82 -5.34 1.08
N GLY A 420 5.69 -5.22 2.08
CA GLY A 420 7.01 -4.61 1.94
C GLY A 420 7.92 -5.38 0.97
N ASP A 421 7.83 -6.71 0.94
CA ASP A 421 8.54 -7.55 -0.03
C ASP A 421 8.05 -7.29 -1.46
N VAL A 422 6.74 -7.10 -1.65
CA VAL A 422 6.16 -6.73 -2.95
C VAL A 422 6.70 -5.38 -3.41
N PHE A 423 6.68 -4.39 -2.52
CA PHE A 423 7.25 -3.07 -2.80
C PHE A 423 8.75 -3.14 -3.11
N TYR A 424 9.53 -3.89 -2.35
CA TYR A 424 10.96 -4.07 -2.60
C TYR A 424 11.26 -4.61 -4.00
N ARG A 425 10.53 -5.63 -4.47
CA ARG A 425 10.68 -6.19 -5.82
C ARG A 425 10.36 -5.16 -6.90
N ALA A 426 9.27 -4.42 -6.70
CA ALA A 426 8.89 -3.32 -7.59
C ALA A 426 9.98 -2.23 -7.65
N LEU A 427 10.52 -1.84 -6.50
CA LEU A 427 11.58 -0.84 -6.37
C LEU A 427 12.87 -1.28 -7.11
N ILE A 428 13.30 -2.53 -6.94
CA ILE A 428 14.47 -3.07 -7.66
C ILE A 428 14.24 -3.05 -9.18
N ARG A 429 13.05 -3.39 -9.63
CA ARG A 429 12.71 -3.30 -11.07
C ARG A 429 12.82 -1.87 -11.57
N ASP A 430 12.19 -0.91 -10.90
CA ASP A 430 12.17 0.48 -11.32
C ASP A 430 13.58 1.09 -11.34
N ILE A 431 14.42 0.78 -10.35
CA ILE A 431 15.82 1.21 -10.33
C ILE A 431 16.63 0.58 -11.47
N ASN A 432 16.38 -0.68 -11.81
CA ASN A 432 17.02 -1.31 -12.97
C ASN A 432 16.64 -0.59 -14.26
N ASP A 433 15.41 -0.15 -14.43
CA ASP A 433 14.95 0.56 -15.63
C ASP A 433 15.52 1.98 -15.69
N LEU A 434 15.57 2.71 -14.57
CA LEU A 434 16.17 4.04 -14.48
C LEU A 434 17.69 4.05 -14.69
N ASN A 435 18.38 2.96 -14.43
CA ASN A 435 19.83 2.83 -14.59
C ASN A 435 20.25 2.44 -16.01
N ARG A 436 19.30 2.03 -16.88
CA ARG A 436 19.55 1.70 -18.29
C ARG A 436 19.74 2.97 -19.13
#